data_45583f5cd9e893a0de7d4e94dc464002
#
_entry.id   45583f5cd9e893a0de7d4e94dc464002
#
_cell.length_a   1.000
_cell.length_b   1.000
_cell.length_c   1.000
_cell.angle_alpha   90.00
_cell.angle_beta   90.00
_cell.angle_gamma   90.00
#
_symmetry.space_group_name_H-M   'P 1'
#
loop_
_entity.id
_entity.type
_entity.pdbx_description
1 polymer ?
#
loop_
_entity_poly.entity_id
_entity_poly.type
_entity_poly.pdbx_seq_one_letter_code
_entity_poly.pdbx_strand_id
1 'polypeptide(L)'
;MTLIINGQDFSAYIQQKTDIIETMRRIVGPAQDTAVDGTEILDLVKIKWDPAFRLKPLPKSMMQQLIAMMEQEQVTIQYESVVQNTLREIEAEPVSITVQYATTWNGEEIYADTPISFMEV
;
A
#
# COMPACT_ATOMS: atom_id res chain seq x y z
N MET A 1 3.12 14.27 4.23
CA MET A 1 1.95 13.81 3.43
C MET A 1 1.25 12.70 4.21
N THR A 2 -0.04 12.57 4.05
CA THR A 2 -0.84 11.65 4.87
C THR A 2 -0.56 10.19 4.54
N LEU A 3 -0.29 9.40 5.56
CA LEU A 3 -0.29 7.94 5.51
C LEU A 3 -0.74 7.41 6.86
N ILE A 4 -1.91 6.80 6.90
CA ILE A 4 -2.49 6.20 8.11
C ILE A 4 -2.87 4.75 7.78
N ILE A 5 -2.36 3.82 8.57
CA ILE A 5 -2.62 2.39 8.40
C ILE A 5 -3.31 1.87 9.65
N ASN A 6 -4.54 1.37 9.51
CA ASN A 6 -5.39 0.92 10.63
C ASN A 6 -5.47 1.94 11.78
N GLY A 7 -5.57 3.24 11.44
CA GLY A 7 -5.62 4.31 12.42
C GLY A 7 -4.27 4.72 13.00
N GLN A 8 -3.19 4.02 12.68
CA GLN A 8 -1.84 4.36 13.09
C GLN A 8 -1.23 5.35 12.09
N ASP A 9 -0.78 6.50 12.59
CA ASP A 9 -0.27 7.57 11.75
C ASP A 9 1.23 7.39 11.44
N PHE A 10 1.55 7.24 10.16
CA PHE A 10 2.91 7.20 9.64
C PHE A 10 3.25 8.39 8.75
N SER A 11 2.44 9.44 8.80
CA SER A 11 2.55 10.61 7.90
C SER A 11 3.89 11.33 8.02
N ALA A 12 4.51 11.30 9.20
CA ALA A 12 5.82 11.92 9.42
C ALA A 12 6.93 11.31 8.56
N TYR A 13 6.75 10.10 8.07
CA TYR A 13 7.75 9.35 7.30
C TYR A 13 7.51 9.41 5.79
N ILE A 14 6.46 10.10 5.35
CA ILE A 14 6.19 10.37 3.93
C ILE A 14 6.38 11.87 3.70
N GLN A 15 7.52 12.25 3.15
CA GLN A 15 7.88 13.66 3.01
C GLN A 15 7.61 14.23 1.63
N GLN A 16 7.60 13.37 0.60
CA GLN A 16 7.50 13.79 -0.79
C GLN A 16 6.52 12.91 -1.57
N LYS A 17 5.89 13.47 -2.59
CA LYS A 17 5.04 12.69 -3.50
C LYS A 17 5.80 11.56 -4.19
N THR A 18 7.10 11.71 -4.39
CA THR A 18 7.95 10.66 -4.97
C THR A 18 8.07 9.43 -4.08
N ASP A 19 7.69 9.52 -2.82
CA ASP A 19 7.67 8.39 -1.89
C ASP A 19 6.41 7.54 -2.02
N ILE A 20 5.44 7.99 -2.83
CA ILE A 20 4.16 7.30 -3.05
C ILE A 20 4.11 6.81 -4.49
N ILE A 21 3.92 5.49 -4.65
CA ILE A 21 3.86 4.83 -5.95
C ILE A 21 2.52 4.11 -6.04
N GLU A 22 1.80 4.32 -7.14
CA GLU A 22 0.55 3.61 -7.39
C GLU A 22 0.66 2.85 -8.71
N THR A 23 0.34 1.55 -8.67
CA THR A 23 0.40 0.67 -9.84
C THR A 23 -1.00 0.18 -10.18
N MET A 24 -1.40 0.36 -11.43
CA MET A 24 -2.70 -0.12 -11.90
C MET A 24 -2.68 -1.63 -12.06
N ARG A 25 -3.74 -2.28 -11.60
CA ARG A 25 -3.95 -3.70 -11.78
C ARG A 25 -5.34 -3.93 -12.40
N ARG A 26 -5.39 -4.63 -13.51
CA ARG A 26 -6.64 -5.02 -14.16
C ARG A 26 -7.03 -6.40 -13.68
N ILE A 27 -8.26 -6.54 -13.22
CA ILE A 27 -8.84 -7.81 -12.87
C ILE A 27 -9.87 -8.15 -13.95
N VAL A 28 -9.59 -9.22 -14.69
CA VAL A 28 -10.52 -9.76 -15.68
C VAL A 28 -11.28 -10.89 -14.98
N GLY A 29 -12.61 -10.87 -15.12
CA GLY A 29 -13.45 -11.90 -14.52
C GLY A 29 -13.20 -13.28 -15.11
N PRO A 30 -13.94 -14.30 -14.64
CA PRO A 30 -13.78 -15.67 -15.14
C PRO A 30 -14.07 -15.73 -16.64
N ALA A 31 -13.75 -16.87 -17.26
CA ALA A 31 -13.90 -17.08 -18.69
C ALA A 31 -15.30 -16.66 -19.16
N GLN A 32 -15.32 -15.98 -20.30
CA GLN A 32 -16.56 -15.48 -20.90
C GLN A 32 -17.34 -16.62 -21.51
N ASP A 33 -18.67 -16.58 -21.32
CA ASP A 33 -19.59 -17.49 -21.98
C ASP A 33 -20.22 -16.83 -23.19
N THR A 34 -20.58 -17.64 -24.18
CA THR A 34 -21.36 -17.17 -25.32
C THR A 34 -22.84 -17.27 -24.96
N ALA A 35 -23.58 -16.20 -25.17
CA ALA A 35 -25.02 -16.20 -24.97
C ALA A 35 -25.72 -17.15 -25.96
N VAL A 36 -26.95 -17.58 -25.63
CA VAL A 36 -27.72 -18.52 -26.42
C VAL A 36 -27.92 -18.06 -27.84
N ASP A 37 -27.97 -16.75 -28.07
CA ASP A 37 -28.12 -16.14 -29.39
C ASP A 37 -26.80 -15.98 -30.15
N GLY A 38 -25.70 -16.48 -29.60
CA GLY A 38 -24.37 -16.33 -30.17
C GLY A 38 -23.64 -15.06 -29.81
N THR A 39 -24.23 -14.20 -29.00
CA THR A 39 -23.58 -12.96 -28.55
C THR A 39 -22.60 -13.28 -27.44
N GLU A 40 -21.37 -12.80 -27.58
CA GLU A 40 -20.35 -12.95 -26.55
C GLU A 40 -20.68 -12.08 -25.33
N ILE A 41 -20.65 -12.70 -24.15
CA ILE A 41 -20.84 -11.99 -22.89
C ILE A 41 -19.46 -11.60 -22.37
N LEU A 42 -19.19 -10.27 -22.33
CA LEU A 42 -17.94 -9.76 -21.84
C LEU A 42 -17.97 -9.68 -20.31
N ASP A 43 -16.93 -10.21 -19.67
CA ASP A 43 -16.74 -10.06 -18.24
C ASP A 43 -16.44 -8.61 -17.88
N LEU A 44 -16.90 -8.21 -16.70
CA LEU A 44 -16.57 -6.89 -16.18
C LEU A 44 -15.09 -6.84 -15.81
N VAL A 45 -14.37 -5.86 -16.37
CA VAL A 45 -13.00 -5.57 -15.99
C VAL A 45 -13.04 -4.63 -14.80
N LYS A 46 -12.40 -5.04 -13.70
CA LYS A 46 -12.21 -4.19 -12.55
C LYS A 46 -10.80 -3.62 -12.58
N ILE A 47 -10.68 -2.37 -12.19
CA ILE A 47 -9.39 -1.70 -12.11
C ILE A 47 -9.14 -1.39 -10.64
N LYS A 48 -8.00 -1.86 -10.16
CA LYS A 48 -7.50 -1.58 -8.81
C LYS A 48 -6.18 -0.82 -8.90
N TRP A 49 -5.90 -0.03 -7.89
CA TRP A 49 -4.65 0.69 -7.80
C TRP A 49 -3.92 0.25 -6.53
N ASP A 50 -2.77 -0.36 -6.72
CA ASP A 50 -1.97 -0.93 -5.64
C ASP A 50 -0.95 0.10 -5.16
N PRO A 51 -1.07 0.61 -3.92
CA PRO A 51 -0.16 1.61 -3.42
C PRO A 51 1.12 0.99 -2.87
N ALA A 52 2.22 1.68 -3.07
CA ALA A 52 3.49 1.39 -2.42
C ALA A 52 4.08 2.69 -1.88
N PHE A 53 4.81 2.58 -0.78
CA PHE A 53 5.37 3.74 -0.10
C PHE A 53 6.82 3.49 0.26
N ARG A 54 7.63 4.53 0.17
CA ARG A 54 8.99 4.52 0.70
C ARG A 54 9.03 5.40 1.94
N LEU A 55 9.03 4.78 3.10
CA LEU A 55 9.10 5.49 4.36
C LEU A 55 10.51 5.96 4.64
N LYS A 56 10.64 7.18 5.13
CA LYS A 56 11.94 7.72 5.58
C LYS A 56 12.42 6.96 6.83
N PRO A 57 13.69 7.12 7.24
CA PRO A 57 14.24 6.34 8.36
C PRO A 57 13.34 6.32 9.59
N LEU A 58 13.14 5.14 10.14
CA LEU A 58 12.22 4.86 11.24
C LEU A 58 12.95 4.39 12.47
N PRO A 59 12.57 4.86 13.67
CA PRO A 59 13.06 4.26 14.91
C PRO A 59 12.44 2.88 15.14
N LYS A 60 13.09 2.05 15.95
CA LYS A 60 12.67 0.68 16.21
C LYS A 60 11.22 0.57 16.70
N SER A 61 10.79 1.49 17.57
CA SER A 61 9.43 1.48 18.09
C SER A 61 8.38 1.62 16.98
N MET A 62 8.62 2.53 16.05
CA MET A 62 7.73 2.70 14.90
C MET A 62 7.82 1.55 13.90
N MET A 63 9.04 1.00 13.71
CA MET A 63 9.24 -0.16 12.85
C MET A 63 8.46 -1.37 13.36
N GLN A 64 8.45 -1.61 14.66
CA GLN A 64 7.69 -2.71 15.25
C GLN A 64 6.19 -2.55 15.03
N GLN A 65 5.66 -1.33 15.15
CA GLN A 65 4.26 -1.05 14.85
C GLN A 65 3.95 -1.27 13.38
N LEU A 66 4.84 -0.84 12.48
CA LEU A 66 4.67 -1.04 11.05
C LEU A 66 4.67 -2.52 10.68
N ILE A 67 5.61 -3.30 11.23
CA ILE A 67 5.67 -4.75 10.99
C ILE A 67 4.38 -5.42 11.48
N ALA A 68 3.87 -5.03 12.64
CA ALA A 68 2.60 -5.58 13.14
C ALA A 68 1.44 -5.30 12.18
N MET A 69 1.40 -4.13 11.54
CA MET A 69 0.39 -3.81 10.52
C MET A 69 0.59 -4.65 9.25
N MET A 70 1.84 -4.85 8.83
CA MET A 70 2.15 -5.62 7.63
C MET A 70 1.91 -7.13 7.79
N GLU A 71 1.79 -7.62 9.02
CA GLU A 71 1.46 -9.02 9.30
C GLU A 71 -0.04 -9.29 9.36
N GLN A 72 -0.88 -8.25 9.27
CA GLN A 72 -2.32 -8.42 9.20
C GLN A 72 -2.76 -8.97 7.85
N GLU A 73 -3.88 -9.69 7.80
CA GLU A 73 -4.43 -10.17 6.54
C GLU A 73 -4.92 -9.02 5.67
N GLN A 74 -5.48 -8.00 6.29
CA GLN A 74 -6.06 -6.86 5.60
C GLN A 74 -5.97 -5.63 6.49
N VAL A 75 -5.68 -4.50 5.89
CA VAL A 75 -5.59 -3.21 6.60
C VAL A 75 -6.37 -2.13 5.86
N THR A 76 -6.78 -1.11 6.60
CA THR A 76 -7.36 0.10 6.03
C THR A 76 -6.25 1.15 5.90
N ILE A 77 -6.08 1.71 4.72
CA ILE A 77 -5.04 2.70 4.44
C ILE A 77 -5.68 4.00 3.99
N GLN A 78 -5.26 5.11 4.61
CA GLN A 78 -5.55 6.46 4.14
C GLN A 78 -4.24 7.09 3.66
N TYR A 79 -4.22 7.57 2.42
CA TYR A 79 -3.03 8.18 1.86
C TYR A 79 -3.39 9.19 0.77
N GLU A 80 -2.43 10.05 0.45
CA GLU A 80 -2.60 11.00 -0.65
C GLU A 80 -2.28 10.32 -1.97
N SER A 81 -3.32 10.11 -2.79
CA SER A 81 -3.18 9.46 -4.09
C SER A 81 -2.50 10.37 -5.09
N VAL A 82 -1.45 9.88 -5.75
CA VAL A 82 -0.78 10.62 -6.83
C VAL A 82 -1.57 10.57 -8.13
N VAL A 83 -2.38 9.53 -8.32
CA VAL A 83 -3.24 9.37 -9.50
C VAL A 83 -4.47 10.26 -9.42
N GLN A 84 -5.17 10.23 -8.27
CA GLN A 84 -6.40 10.99 -8.07
C GLN A 84 -6.14 12.42 -7.57
N ASN A 85 -4.93 12.67 -7.09
CA ASN A 85 -4.51 13.95 -6.51
C ASN A 85 -5.42 14.39 -5.34
N THR A 86 -5.84 13.42 -4.53
CA THR A 86 -6.68 13.63 -3.36
C THR A 86 -6.43 12.56 -2.31
N LEU A 87 -6.96 12.77 -1.11
CA LEU A 87 -6.90 11.77 -0.05
C LEU A 87 -7.76 10.56 -0.45
N ARG A 88 -7.19 9.37 -0.34
CA ARG A 88 -7.83 8.11 -0.69
C ARG A 88 -7.81 7.17 0.51
N GLU A 89 -8.94 6.49 0.74
CA GLU A 89 -9.04 5.45 1.74
C GLU A 89 -9.40 4.13 1.06
N ILE A 90 -8.62 3.09 1.33
CA ILE A 90 -8.84 1.76 0.75
C ILE A 90 -8.66 0.66 1.80
N GLU A 91 -9.29 -0.48 1.54
CA GLU A 91 -8.93 -1.74 2.16
C GLU A 91 -7.86 -2.40 1.30
N ALA A 92 -6.80 -2.90 1.92
CA ALA A 92 -5.68 -3.49 1.20
C ALA A 92 -5.06 -4.66 1.94
N GLU A 93 -4.45 -5.55 1.18
CA GLU A 93 -3.64 -6.63 1.72
C GLU A 93 -2.17 -6.21 1.71
N PRO A 94 -1.46 -6.29 2.86
CA PRO A 94 -0.02 -6.09 2.86
C PRO A 94 0.69 -7.12 1.97
N VAL A 95 1.64 -6.67 1.16
CA VAL A 95 2.35 -7.54 0.22
C VAL A 95 3.81 -7.72 0.63
N SER A 96 4.52 -6.62 0.88
CA SER A 96 5.94 -6.71 1.20
C SER A 96 6.40 -5.54 2.04
N ILE A 97 7.41 -5.82 2.86
CA ILE A 97 8.17 -4.82 3.60
C ILE A 97 9.64 -5.26 3.60
N THR A 98 10.54 -4.31 3.35
CA THR A 98 11.97 -4.55 3.45
C THR A 98 12.54 -3.74 4.60
N VAL A 99 13.15 -4.42 5.56
CA VAL A 99 13.71 -3.81 6.77
C VAL A 99 15.22 -3.88 6.71
N GLN A 100 15.87 -2.72 6.84
CA GLN A 100 17.32 -2.62 6.82
C GLN A 100 17.80 -1.72 7.96
N TYR A 101 18.64 -2.28 8.83
CA TYR A 101 19.29 -1.51 9.89
C TYR A 101 20.23 -0.45 9.29
N ALA A 102 20.15 0.76 9.81
CA ALA A 102 21.00 1.87 9.36
C ALA A 102 22.02 2.29 10.42
N THR A 103 21.55 2.62 11.62
CA THR A 103 22.40 3.14 12.69
C THR A 103 21.69 3.04 14.04
N THR A 104 22.42 3.38 15.09
CA THR A 104 21.86 3.56 16.44
C THR A 104 22.03 5.01 16.85
N TRP A 105 20.95 5.64 17.30
CA TRP A 105 20.91 7.02 17.74
C TRP A 105 20.27 7.11 19.13
N ASN A 106 20.99 7.69 20.08
CA ASN A 106 20.53 7.81 21.47
C ASN A 106 20.05 6.47 22.07
N GLY A 107 20.77 5.39 21.77
CA GLY A 107 20.41 4.06 22.27
C GLY A 107 19.28 3.37 21.54
N GLU A 108 18.67 4.00 20.54
CA GLU A 108 17.60 3.42 19.74
C GLU A 108 18.10 3.08 18.33
N GLU A 109 17.73 1.88 17.85
CA GLU A 109 18.04 1.45 16.50
C GLU A 109 17.17 2.23 15.50
N ILE A 110 17.82 2.73 14.45
CA ILE A 110 17.17 3.45 13.35
C ILE A 110 17.32 2.61 12.10
N TYR A 111 16.22 2.44 11.38
CA TYR A 111 16.18 1.67 10.12
C TYR A 111 16.22 2.61 8.94
N ALA A 112 16.90 2.17 7.87
CA ALA A 112 16.99 2.89 6.62
C ALA A 112 15.62 3.04 5.96
N ASP A 113 15.56 3.77 4.84
CA ASP A 113 14.34 3.93 4.06
C ASP A 113 13.65 2.57 3.86
N THR A 114 12.38 2.50 4.21
CA THR A 114 11.64 1.24 4.26
C THR A 114 10.59 1.22 3.16
N PRO A 115 10.77 0.41 2.10
CA PRO A 115 9.74 0.21 1.10
C PRO A 115 8.67 -0.75 1.63
N ILE A 116 7.41 -0.35 1.49
CA ILE A 116 6.26 -1.18 1.79
C ILE A 116 5.32 -1.17 0.60
N SER A 117 4.64 -2.28 0.36
CA SER A 117 3.68 -2.37 -0.73
C SER A 117 2.41 -3.09 -0.30
N PHE A 118 1.32 -2.71 -0.95
CA PHE A 118 -0.01 -3.22 -0.67
C PHE A 118 -0.73 -3.57 -1.96
N MET A 119 -1.72 -4.44 -1.83
CA MET A 119 -2.62 -4.79 -2.93
C MET A 119 -4.04 -4.38 -2.53
N GLU A 120 -4.67 -3.50 -3.30
CA GLU A 120 -6.05 -3.08 -3.07
C GLU A 120 -7.01 -4.26 -3.18
N VAL A 121 -7.86 -4.40 -2.18
CA VAL A 121 -8.87 -5.46 -2.14
C VAL A 121 -10.06 -5.13 -3.03
#